data_dd1209c57b133deb2880a92ef27285cf
#
_entry.id   dd1209c57b133deb2880a92ef27285cf
#
_cell.length_a   1.000
_cell.length_b   1.000
_cell.length_c   1.000
_cell.angle_alpha   90.00
_cell.angle_beta   90.00
_cell.angle_gamma   90.00
#
_symmetry.space_group_name_H-M   'P 1'
#
loop_
_entity.id
_entity.type
_entity.pdbx_description
1 polymer ?
#
loop_
_entity_poly.entity_id
_entity_poly.type
_entity_poly.pdbx_seq_one_letter_code
_entity_poly.pdbx_strand_id
1 'polypeptide(L)'
;MITLFDEHLFHPIPLTNKDNYCGGNGRMLAIDWKGDLYPCLRYMESSTGENHNFIIGNVYDGITKDCTELKNVNRINHSPLKCKLCPVTYGCGNCLAYDYQLSGDFKHRNTEICWMHKARALANIYYWNTYYRKHNKEDRMLFWLPKKDALKIIDKKEYKILKNLSYK
;
A
#
# COMPACT_ATOMS: atom_id res chain seq x y z
N MET A 1 -12.92 -1.02 -6.21
CA MET A 1 -13.00 -2.09 -5.16
C MET A 1 -11.58 -2.58 -4.89
N ILE A 2 -11.04 -2.34 -3.72
CA ILE A 2 -9.75 -2.94 -3.35
C ILE A 2 -10.06 -4.39 -2.98
N THR A 3 -9.79 -5.30 -3.90
CA THR A 3 -9.92 -6.72 -3.61
C THR A 3 -8.84 -7.11 -2.62
N LEU A 4 -9.23 -7.64 -1.48
CA LEU A 4 -8.31 -8.12 -0.45
C LEU A 4 -7.39 -9.21 -1.01
N PHE A 5 -7.89 -9.96 -1.97
CA PHE A 5 -7.23 -11.07 -2.65
C PHE A 5 -7.15 -10.75 -4.15
N ASP A 6 -6.01 -10.24 -4.58
CA ASP A 6 -5.72 -9.91 -5.97
C ASP A 6 -4.65 -10.86 -6.49
N GLU A 7 -4.97 -11.60 -7.53
CA GLU A 7 -4.08 -12.56 -8.17
C GLU A 7 -2.76 -11.93 -8.63
N HIS A 8 -2.80 -10.67 -9.03
CA HIS A 8 -1.64 -9.96 -9.57
C HIS A 8 -0.82 -9.18 -8.53
N LEU A 9 -1.25 -9.15 -7.29
CA LEU A 9 -0.71 -8.25 -6.26
C LEU A 9 0.78 -8.44 -5.98
N PHE A 10 1.32 -9.62 -6.22
CA PHE A 10 2.70 -10.00 -5.89
C PHE A 10 3.53 -10.47 -7.10
N HIS A 11 3.05 -10.21 -8.31
CA HIS A 11 3.88 -10.40 -9.48
C HIS A 11 5.01 -9.37 -9.50
N PRO A 12 6.25 -9.80 -9.70
CA PRO A 12 7.38 -8.88 -9.80
C PRO A 12 7.25 -8.01 -11.06
N ILE A 13 6.75 -6.80 -10.87
CA ILE A 13 6.70 -5.79 -11.92
C ILE A 13 7.83 -4.79 -11.63
N PRO A 14 8.71 -4.49 -12.58
CA PRO A 14 9.74 -3.48 -12.38
C PRO A 14 9.11 -2.16 -11.97
N LEU A 15 9.55 -1.58 -10.86
CA LEU A 15 9.09 -0.26 -10.43
C LEU A 15 9.62 0.80 -11.40
N THR A 16 8.75 1.64 -11.86
CA THR A 16 9.08 2.78 -12.73
C THR A 16 8.85 4.10 -11.99
N ASN A 17 9.39 5.20 -12.49
CA ASN A 17 9.15 6.53 -11.95
C ASN A 17 7.67 6.96 -12.04
N LYS A 18 6.85 6.22 -12.79
CA LYS A 18 5.42 6.45 -12.95
C LYS A 18 4.58 5.69 -11.93
N ASP A 19 5.20 4.79 -11.17
CA ASP A 19 4.48 3.96 -10.20
C ASP A 19 4.13 4.78 -8.96
N ASN A 20 2.86 5.10 -8.87
CA ASN A 20 2.26 5.76 -7.73
C ASN A 20 1.54 4.72 -6.86
N TYR A 21 1.41 5.03 -5.58
CA TYR A 21 0.73 4.15 -4.62
C TYR A 21 -0.78 4.02 -4.93
N CYS A 22 -1.42 5.18 -5.13
CA CYS A 22 -2.85 5.28 -5.43
C CYS A 22 -3.13 6.68 -6.04
N GLY A 23 -4.39 7.02 -6.25
CA GLY A 23 -4.78 8.35 -6.74
C GLY A 23 -4.61 9.51 -5.75
N GLY A 24 -4.36 9.24 -4.47
CA GLY A 24 -4.23 10.25 -3.41
C GLY A 24 -3.02 11.19 -3.54
N ASN A 25 -2.19 10.99 -4.54
CA ASN A 25 -1.08 11.88 -4.92
C ASN A 25 -1.48 12.95 -5.96
N GLY A 26 -2.74 13.36 -5.97
CA GLY A 26 -3.26 14.41 -6.85
C GLY A 26 -4.03 13.93 -8.08
N ARG A 27 -4.35 12.63 -8.16
CA ARG A 27 -5.24 12.05 -9.18
C ARG A 27 -6.67 11.84 -8.71
N MET A 28 -6.91 12.07 -7.43
CA MET A 28 -8.21 11.98 -6.79
C MET A 28 -8.55 13.34 -6.19
N LEU A 29 -9.83 13.55 -5.94
CA LEU A 29 -10.35 14.72 -5.24
C LEU A 29 -11.44 14.26 -4.28
N ALA A 30 -11.40 14.76 -3.06
CA ALA A 30 -12.48 14.64 -2.10
C ALA A 30 -12.96 16.03 -1.69
N ILE A 31 -14.24 16.16 -1.37
CA ILE A 31 -14.88 17.41 -0.99
C ILE A 31 -15.63 17.13 0.31
N ASP A 32 -15.47 18.01 1.29
CA ASP A 32 -16.25 17.93 2.52
C ASP A 32 -17.52 18.82 2.45
N TRP A 33 -18.29 18.80 3.53
CA TRP A 33 -19.53 19.57 3.62
C TRP A 33 -19.32 21.07 3.66
N LYS A 34 -18.12 21.56 3.95
CA LYS A 34 -17.74 22.99 3.90
C LYS A 34 -17.33 23.43 2.49
N GLY A 35 -17.21 22.47 1.58
CA GLY A 35 -16.71 22.71 0.22
C GLY A 35 -15.19 22.68 0.12
N ASP A 36 -14.47 22.29 1.18
CA ASP A 36 -13.02 22.20 1.16
C ASP A 36 -12.57 21.00 0.33
N LEU A 37 -11.51 21.21 -0.45
CA LEU A 37 -10.96 20.23 -1.38
C LEU A 37 -9.74 19.53 -0.76
N TYR A 38 -9.68 18.21 -0.94
CA TYR A 38 -8.59 17.35 -0.45
C TYR A 38 -8.10 16.43 -1.56
N PRO A 39 -6.81 15.99 -1.54
CA PRO A 39 -6.30 15.03 -2.53
C PRO A 39 -6.99 13.66 -2.48
N CYS A 40 -7.50 13.26 -1.33
CA CYS A 40 -8.44 12.14 -1.15
C CYS A 40 -9.10 12.23 0.23
N LEU A 41 -10.11 11.39 0.47
CA LEU A 41 -10.85 11.38 1.75
C LEU A 41 -9.97 11.13 2.99
N ARG A 42 -8.81 10.51 2.84
CA ARG A 42 -7.89 10.22 3.95
C ARG A 42 -7.12 11.45 4.44
N TYR A 43 -7.13 12.55 3.70
CA TYR A 43 -6.55 13.83 4.13
C TYR A 43 -7.57 14.74 4.82
N MET A 44 -8.84 14.33 4.87
CA MET A 44 -9.88 15.11 5.54
C MET A 44 -9.68 15.06 7.07
N GLU A 45 -10.12 16.09 7.75
CA GLU A 45 -10.10 16.19 9.21
C GLU A 45 -10.68 14.97 9.91
N SER A 46 -11.81 14.45 9.41
CA SER A 46 -12.45 13.24 9.91
C SER A 46 -11.56 11.98 9.88
N SER A 47 -10.53 11.96 9.04
CA SER A 47 -9.60 10.84 8.90
C SER A 47 -8.26 11.07 9.59
N THR A 48 -7.80 12.32 9.66
CA THR A 48 -6.45 12.67 10.14
C THR A 48 -6.46 13.34 11.52
N GLY A 49 -7.63 13.76 12.01
CA GLY A 49 -7.74 14.63 13.18
C GLY A 49 -7.35 16.08 12.86
N GLU A 50 -7.53 16.97 13.81
CA GLU A 50 -7.43 18.42 13.63
C GLU A 50 -6.03 18.92 13.21
N ASN A 51 -4.98 18.18 13.56
CA ASN A 51 -3.61 18.68 13.42
C ASN A 51 -2.97 18.46 12.05
N HIS A 52 -3.55 17.62 11.18
CA HIS A 52 -2.88 17.19 9.94
C HIS A 52 -3.80 17.07 8.73
N ASN A 53 -4.89 17.85 8.68
CA ASN A 53 -5.70 17.95 7.48
C ASN A 53 -4.88 18.62 6.36
N PHE A 54 -5.13 18.23 5.11
CA PHE A 54 -4.43 18.78 3.96
C PHE A 54 -5.42 19.32 2.96
N ILE A 55 -5.98 20.51 3.30
CA ILE A 55 -6.86 21.26 2.39
C ILE A 55 -6.02 21.80 1.26
N ILE A 56 -6.47 21.58 0.03
CA ILE A 56 -5.80 22.03 -1.21
C ILE A 56 -6.55 23.14 -1.94
N GLY A 57 -7.72 23.51 -1.46
CA GLY A 57 -8.56 24.55 -2.02
C GLY A 57 -10.00 24.45 -1.57
N ASN A 58 -10.91 25.11 -2.28
CA ASN A 58 -12.35 25.10 -2.01
C ASN A 58 -13.12 25.07 -3.32
N VAL A 59 -14.37 24.60 -3.30
CA VAL A 59 -15.21 24.47 -4.51
C VAL A 59 -15.45 25.81 -5.21
N TYR A 60 -15.37 26.94 -4.51
CA TYR A 60 -15.56 28.28 -5.08
C TYR A 60 -14.29 28.84 -5.71
N ASP A 61 -13.14 28.53 -5.10
CA ASP A 61 -11.85 29.11 -5.50
C ASP A 61 -10.99 28.13 -6.32
N GLY A 62 -11.42 26.87 -6.39
CA GLY A 62 -10.65 25.80 -7.00
C GLY A 62 -9.46 25.36 -6.13
N ILE A 63 -8.45 24.78 -6.78
CA ILE A 63 -7.21 24.34 -6.10
C ILE A 63 -6.27 25.54 -5.99
N THR A 64 -6.05 26.02 -4.78
CA THR A 64 -5.22 27.19 -4.48
C THR A 64 -3.85 26.83 -3.90
N LYS A 65 -3.72 25.64 -3.30
CA LYS A 65 -2.47 25.18 -2.68
C LYS A 65 -1.54 24.54 -3.71
N ASP A 66 -0.26 24.84 -3.62
CA ASP A 66 0.75 24.12 -4.41
C ASP A 66 0.85 22.66 -3.95
N CYS A 67 0.54 21.74 -4.84
CA CYS A 67 0.58 20.30 -4.61
C CYS A 67 1.74 19.62 -5.35
N THR A 68 2.74 20.39 -5.80
CA THR A 68 3.87 19.86 -6.59
C THR A 68 4.64 18.78 -5.83
N GLU A 69 4.89 18.96 -4.55
CA GLU A 69 5.56 17.95 -3.72
C GLU A 69 4.76 16.64 -3.70
N LEU A 70 3.46 16.70 -3.40
CA LEU A 70 2.58 15.54 -3.37
C LEU A 70 2.50 14.82 -4.73
N LYS A 71 2.39 15.58 -5.82
CA LYS A 71 2.31 15.02 -7.17
C LYS A 71 3.57 14.30 -7.61
N ASN A 72 4.72 14.72 -7.11
CA ASN A 72 6.02 14.14 -7.42
C ASN A 72 6.37 12.91 -6.58
N VAL A 73 5.59 12.61 -5.55
CA VAL A 73 5.80 11.39 -4.75
C VAL A 73 5.50 10.15 -5.58
N ASN A 74 6.46 9.26 -5.68
CA ASN A 74 6.31 7.95 -6.30
C ASN A 74 6.98 6.85 -5.46
N ARG A 75 6.76 5.60 -5.83
CA ARG A 75 7.29 4.46 -5.07
C ARG A 75 8.80 4.44 -4.96
N ILE A 76 9.51 4.95 -5.96
CA ILE A 76 10.97 4.94 -6.00
C ILE A 76 11.55 6.01 -5.07
N ASN A 77 11.11 7.26 -5.21
CA ASN A 77 11.69 8.37 -4.45
C ASN A 77 11.24 8.40 -2.98
N HIS A 78 10.03 7.94 -2.69
CA HIS A 78 9.46 7.94 -1.34
C HIS A 78 9.86 6.70 -0.50
N SER A 79 10.33 5.63 -1.13
CA SER A 79 10.64 4.38 -0.42
C SER A 79 12.09 4.33 0.06
N PRO A 80 12.34 4.14 1.35
CA PRO A 80 13.68 3.84 1.85
C PRO A 80 14.19 2.51 1.31
N LEU A 81 15.51 2.30 1.34
CA LEU A 81 16.14 1.10 0.79
C LEU A 81 15.52 -0.21 1.32
N LYS A 82 15.20 -0.26 2.62
CA LYS A 82 14.52 -1.42 3.23
C LYS A 82 13.18 -1.75 2.58
N CYS A 83 12.45 -0.76 2.06
CA CYS A 83 11.19 -0.94 1.36
C CYS A 83 11.39 -1.34 -0.09
N LYS A 84 12.39 -0.78 -0.77
CA LYS A 84 12.73 -1.17 -2.15
C LYS A 84 13.18 -2.63 -2.25
N LEU A 85 13.89 -3.11 -1.24
CA LEU A 85 14.38 -4.49 -1.13
C LEU A 85 13.37 -5.43 -0.43
N CYS A 86 12.20 -4.93 -0.06
CA CYS A 86 11.20 -5.73 0.63
C CYS A 86 10.52 -6.70 -0.36
N PRO A 87 10.43 -8.00 -0.03
CA PRO A 87 9.84 -8.99 -0.92
C PRO A 87 8.36 -8.75 -1.23
N VAL A 88 7.65 -7.96 -0.39
CA VAL A 88 6.24 -7.59 -0.63
C VAL A 88 6.09 -6.19 -1.24
N THR A 89 7.17 -5.59 -1.73
CA THR A 89 7.15 -4.19 -2.22
C THR A 89 6.12 -3.97 -3.32
N TYR A 90 5.95 -4.94 -4.22
CA TYR A 90 5.02 -4.84 -5.37
C TYR A 90 3.55 -4.83 -4.95
N GLY A 91 3.22 -5.52 -3.87
CA GLY A 91 1.86 -5.57 -3.32
C GLY A 91 1.63 -4.64 -2.13
N CYS A 92 2.63 -3.86 -1.73
CA CYS A 92 2.53 -2.96 -0.59
C CYS A 92 1.72 -1.71 -0.95
N GLY A 93 0.52 -1.61 -0.40
CA GLY A 93 -0.36 -0.46 -0.57
C GLY A 93 -0.09 0.64 0.44
N ASN A 94 1.11 1.21 0.47
CA ASN A 94 1.41 2.34 1.35
C ASN A 94 0.42 3.49 1.13
N CYS A 95 0.02 4.16 2.20
CA CYS A 95 -0.91 5.27 2.17
C CYS A 95 -0.18 6.60 2.44
N LEU A 96 -0.07 7.46 1.43
CA LEU A 96 0.58 8.76 1.56
C LEU A 96 -0.11 9.67 2.57
N ALA A 97 -1.44 9.60 2.67
CA ALA A 97 -2.19 10.37 3.66
C ALA A 97 -1.89 9.90 5.09
N TYR A 98 -1.69 8.59 5.28
CA TYR A 98 -1.26 8.06 6.58
C TYR A 98 0.18 8.48 6.93
N ASP A 99 1.07 8.48 5.94
CA ASP A 99 2.43 8.98 6.14
C ASP A 99 2.41 10.46 6.54
N TYR A 100 1.63 11.28 5.84
CA TYR A 100 1.43 12.68 6.14
C TYR A 100 0.80 12.91 7.52
N GLN A 101 -0.19 12.12 7.90
CA GLN A 101 -0.84 12.20 9.22
C GLN A 101 0.16 12.04 10.37
N LEU A 102 1.18 11.21 10.20
CA LEU A 102 2.15 10.90 11.25
C LEU A 102 3.35 11.85 11.26
N SER A 103 3.77 12.36 10.12
CA SER A 103 4.98 13.16 9.98
C SER A 103 4.72 14.64 9.66
N GLY A 104 3.54 14.98 9.15
CA GLY A 104 3.22 16.32 8.63
C GLY A 104 3.87 16.64 7.28
N ASP A 105 4.55 15.67 6.65
CA ASP A 105 5.21 15.84 5.35
C ASP A 105 5.05 14.61 4.44
N PHE A 106 5.50 14.73 3.20
CA PHE A 106 5.49 13.65 2.21
C PHE A 106 6.86 12.98 2.01
N LYS A 107 7.85 13.29 2.84
CA LYS A 107 9.23 12.78 2.69
C LYS A 107 9.42 11.45 3.41
N HIS A 108 8.65 11.22 4.45
CA HIS A 108 8.83 10.08 5.34
C HIS A 108 7.77 9.01 5.06
N ARG A 109 8.22 7.84 4.60
CA ARG A 109 7.37 6.67 4.53
C ARG A 109 7.30 5.99 5.88
N ASN A 110 6.10 5.92 6.44
CA ASN A 110 5.86 5.16 7.66
C ASN A 110 5.94 3.66 7.42
N THR A 111 6.58 2.95 8.33
CA THR A 111 6.74 1.50 8.25
C THR A 111 6.07 0.74 9.40
N GLU A 112 5.35 1.41 10.28
CA GLU A 112 4.66 0.78 11.42
C GLU A 112 3.55 -0.16 10.98
N ILE A 113 2.87 0.15 9.87
CA ILE A 113 1.83 -0.71 9.29
C ILE A 113 2.36 -1.83 8.40
N CYS A 114 3.67 -2.03 8.33
CA CYS A 114 4.27 -3.08 7.50
C CYS A 114 3.74 -4.48 7.82
N TRP A 115 3.46 -4.77 9.08
CA TRP A 115 2.91 -6.05 9.51
C TRP A 115 1.55 -6.35 8.83
N MET A 116 0.70 -5.35 8.68
CA MET A 116 -0.59 -5.49 8.00
C MET A 116 -0.42 -5.84 6.51
N HIS A 117 0.48 -5.15 5.82
CA HIS A 117 0.75 -5.44 4.40
C HIS A 117 1.39 -6.81 4.22
N LYS A 118 2.24 -7.22 5.15
CA LYS A 118 2.86 -8.54 5.16
C LYS A 118 1.85 -9.66 5.40
N ALA A 119 0.97 -9.47 6.39
CA ALA A 119 -0.13 -10.40 6.67
C ALA A 119 -1.05 -10.55 5.46
N ARG A 120 -1.41 -9.44 4.82
CA ARG A 120 -2.20 -9.44 3.58
C ARG A 120 -1.51 -10.22 2.47
N ALA A 121 -0.20 -10.02 2.28
CA ALA A 121 0.58 -10.76 1.28
C ALA A 121 0.49 -12.27 1.49
N LEU A 122 0.68 -12.70 2.73
CA LEU A 122 0.64 -14.12 3.09
C LEU A 122 -0.76 -14.72 2.92
N ALA A 123 -1.80 -14.01 3.35
CA ALA A 123 -3.19 -14.43 3.16
C ALA A 123 -3.55 -14.55 1.67
N ASN A 124 -3.06 -13.62 0.84
CA ASN A 124 -3.28 -13.63 -0.60
C ASN A 124 -2.62 -14.85 -1.26
N ILE A 125 -1.36 -15.11 -0.93
CA ILE A 125 -0.62 -16.29 -1.44
C ILE A 125 -1.34 -17.59 -1.03
N TYR A 126 -1.74 -17.70 0.23
CA TYR A 126 -2.47 -18.86 0.73
C TYR A 126 -3.78 -19.09 -0.01
N TYR A 127 -4.59 -18.05 -0.14
CA TYR A 127 -5.89 -18.12 -0.81
C TYR A 127 -5.75 -18.59 -2.26
N TRP A 128 -4.91 -17.93 -3.05
CA TRP A 128 -4.76 -18.25 -4.46
C TRP A 128 -4.11 -19.61 -4.68
N ASN A 129 -3.12 -20.01 -3.90
CA ASN A 129 -2.53 -21.33 -4.02
C ASN A 129 -3.53 -22.44 -3.67
N THR A 130 -4.40 -22.22 -2.68
CA THR A 130 -5.49 -23.15 -2.36
C THR A 130 -6.50 -23.23 -3.50
N TYR A 131 -6.87 -22.09 -4.07
CA TYR A 131 -7.76 -22.02 -5.24
C TYR A 131 -7.17 -22.77 -6.45
N TYR A 132 -5.92 -22.52 -6.79
CA TYR A 132 -5.26 -23.14 -7.94
C TYR A 132 -5.16 -24.65 -7.79
N ARG A 133 -4.83 -25.17 -6.63
CA ARG A 133 -4.82 -26.61 -6.38
C ARG A 133 -6.19 -27.24 -6.58
N LYS A 134 -7.24 -26.63 -6.04
CA LYS A 134 -8.59 -27.11 -6.21
C LYS A 134 -9.05 -27.15 -7.67
N HIS A 135 -8.46 -26.35 -8.54
CA HIS A 135 -8.85 -26.22 -9.95
C HIS A 135 -7.80 -26.79 -10.90
N ASN A 136 -6.84 -27.57 -10.43
CA ASN A 136 -5.75 -28.16 -11.22
C ASN A 136 -4.98 -27.12 -12.05
N LYS A 137 -4.68 -25.95 -11.43
CA LYS A 137 -3.95 -24.83 -12.01
C LYS A 137 -2.64 -24.58 -11.25
N GLU A 138 -1.90 -25.64 -10.95
CA GLU A 138 -0.69 -25.57 -10.13
C GLU A 138 0.44 -24.78 -10.79
N ASP A 139 0.44 -24.69 -12.11
CA ASP A 139 1.32 -23.83 -12.90
C ASP A 139 1.17 -22.33 -12.59
N ARG A 140 0.03 -21.92 -12.04
CA ARG A 140 -0.26 -20.56 -11.62
C ARG A 140 0.01 -20.27 -10.15
N MET A 141 0.47 -21.25 -9.40
CA MET A 141 0.69 -21.05 -7.97
C MET A 141 1.67 -19.92 -7.73
N LEU A 142 1.28 -19.00 -6.85
CA LEU A 142 2.13 -17.90 -6.41
C LEU A 142 3.32 -18.49 -5.66
N PHE A 143 4.50 -17.97 -5.95
CA PHE A 143 5.70 -18.38 -5.26
C PHE A 143 5.54 -18.17 -3.77
N TRP A 144 5.78 -19.22 -3.01
CA TRP A 144 6.18 -19.05 -1.64
C TRP A 144 7.42 -18.17 -1.64
N LEU A 145 7.34 -17.12 -0.86
CA LEU A 145 8.55 -16.39 -0.51
C LEU A 145 9.58 -17.41 -0.02
N PRO A 146 10.79 -17.42 -0.58
CA PRO A 146 11.85 -18.27 -0.09
C PRO A 146 11.95 -18.12 1.43
N LYS A 147 12.18 -19.21 2.15
CA LYS A 147 12.23 -19.19 3.64
C LYS A 147 13.06 -18.02 4.17
N LYS A 148 14.19 -17.73 3.52
CA LYS A 148 15.07 -16.61 3.86
C LYS A 148 14.36 -15.26 3.79
N ASP A 149 13.49 -15.07 2.82
CA ASP A 149 12.77 -13.80 2.62
C ASP A 149 11.49 -13.76 3.46
N ALA A 150 10.81 -14.89 3.62
CA ALA A 150 9.67 -14.99 4.53
C ALA A 150 10.07 -14.68 5.98
N LEU A 151 11.22 -15.17 6.45
CA LEU A 151 11.71 -14.91 7.81
C LEU A 151 12.16 -13.47 8.05
N LYS A 152 12.26 -12.63 7.02
CA LYS A 152 12.40 -11.17 7.19
C LYS A 152 11.07 -10.48 7.49
N ILE A 153 9.97 -11.18 7.28
CA ILE A 153 8.61 -10.66 7.33
C ILE A 153 7.87 -11.19 8.56
N ILE A 154 7.98 -12.49 8.81
CA ILE A 154 7.29 -13.22 9.87
C ILE A 154 8.30 -14.02 10.69
N ASP A 155 7.90 -14.38 11.91
CA ASP A 155 8.73 -15.23 12.76
C ASP A 155 8.72 -16.70 12.30
N LYS A 156 9.60 -17.50 12.92
CA LYS A 156 9.73 -18.94 12.58
C LYS A 156 8.45 -19.74 12.87
N LYS A 157 7.70 -19.36 13.91
CA LYS A 157 6.47 -20.03 14.32
C LYS A 157 5.37 -19.75 13.31
N GLU A 158 5.18 -18.48 12.94
CA GLU A 158 4.24 -18.04 11.92
C GLU A 158 4.54 -18.68 10.56
N TYR A 159 5.81 -18.69 10.15
CA TYR A 159 6.24 -19.36 8.91
C TYR A 159 5.85 -20.84 8.90
N LYS A 160 6.07 -21.57 10.02
CA LYS A 160 5.72 -22.98 10.13
C LYS A 160 4.21 -23.20 10.01
N ILE A 161 3.41 -22.36 10.67
CA ILE A 161 1.94 -22.42 10.61
C ILE A 161 1.47 -22.22 9.16
N LEU A 162 1.90 -21.14 8.51
CA LEU A 162 1.50 -20.81 7.15
C LEU A 162 1.95 -21.86 6.14
N LYS A 163 3.16 -22.37 6.28
CA LYS A 163 3.66 -23.47 5.46
C LYS A 163 2.78 -24.72 5.60
N ASN A 164 2.42 -25.10 6.82
CA ASN A 164 1.56 -26.28 7.04
C ASN A 164 0.15 -26.08 6.48
N LEU A 165 -0.41 -24.90 6.61
CA LEU A 165 -1.73 -24.56 6.02
C LEU A 165 -1.72 -24.60 4.49
N SER A 166 -0.59 -24.31 3.86
CA SER A 166 -0.47 -24.26 2.41
C SER A 166 -0.31 -25.62 1.74
N TYR A 167 0.06 -26.63 2.50
CA TYR A 167 0.26 -28.00 2.00
C TYR A 167 -0.88 -28.96 2.37
N LYS A 168 -1.92 -28.45 3.02
CA LYS A 168 -3.15 -29.17 3.28
C LYS A 168 -4.22 -28.80 2.27
#